data_277dfeae9ecbb17acca47f0cf7c3cf86
#
_entry.id   277dfeae9ecbb17acca47f0cf7c3cf86
#
_cell.length_a   1.000
_cell.length_b   1.000
_cell.length_c   1.000
_cell.angle_alpha   90.00
_cell.angle_beta   90.00
_cell.angle_gamma   90.00
#
_symmetry.space_group_name_H-M   'P 1'
#
loop_
_entity.id
_entity.type
_entity.pdbx_description
1 polymer ?
#
loop_
_entity_poly.entity_id
_entity_poly.type
_entity_poly.pdbx_seq_one_letter_code
_entity_poly.pdbx_strand_id
1 'polypeptide(L)'
;VRGGTGATPAEGEKLSIFQELVKAKSQCITETKARSVEALNAAFRNPDISAVWALRGGYGCTRLLPLLDGTALQANPTWITGFSDLTALHGWASGLGVASLHAPVASTIPTTDKADVEAFRQVWHTGRPAAHQGARRVVGGNLSVLFAMLGTPSMPPLKGRWLLLEDLDEYLYHLDRMLVAFTQAGVWGQVAGVMVGSFTDMRDNTVAHGQSVDNPFGMTAEEILASHLGPANCPVEWDVPAGHGARNAPFILG
;
A
#
# COMPACT_ATOMS: atom_id res chain seq x y z
N VAL A 1 -10.46 -0.62 17.08
CA VAL A 1 -10.49 0.11 15.80
C VAL A 1 -11.80 0.87 15.76
N ARG A 2 -11.79 2.17 16.01
CA ARG A 2 -12.95 3.02 15.77
C ARG A 2 -12.92 3.36 14.28
N GLY A 3 -13.75 2.68 13.48
CA GLY A 3 -14.13 3.14 12.16
C GLY A 3 -14.93 4.42 12.35
N GLY A 4 -14.50 5.53 11.74
CA GLY A 4 -15.26 6.75 11.75
C GLY A 4 -16.62 6.50 11.09
N THR A 5 -17.70 6.60 11.85
CA THR A 5 -19.05 6.71 11.32
C THR A 5 -19.25 8.15 10.82
N GLY A 6 -18.51 8.49 9.77
CA GLY A 6 -18.64 9.80 9.11
C GLY A 6 -19.72 9.76 8.05
N ALA A 7 -20.57 10.78 8.06
CA ALA A 7 -21.58 11.02 7.04
C ALA A 7 -20.95 11.05 5.64
N THR A 8 -21.65 10.50 4.67
CA THR A 8 -21.29 10.47 3.23
C THR A 8 -21.06 11.89 2.70
N PRO A 9 -19.90 12.19 2.11
CA PRO A 9 -19.63 13.49 1.50
C PRO A 9 -20.47 13.70 0.23
N ALA A 10 -21.00 14.90 0.04
CA ALA A 10 -21.57 15.32 -1.24
C ALA A 10 -20.50 15.26 -2.35
N GLU A 11 -20.86 14.70 -3.51
CA GLU A 11 -19.95 14.26 -4.58
C GLU A 11 -19.07 15.35 -5.23
N GLY A 12 -19.30 16.63 -4.99
CA GLY A 12 -18.64 17.72 -5.71
C GLY A 12 -17.53 18.49 -5.00
N GLU A 13 -17.54 18.57 -3.68
CA GLU A 13 -16.67 19.53 -2.95
C GLU A 13 -15.33 18.95 -2.47
N LYS A 14 -15.19 17.65 -2.41
CA LYS A 14 -14.04 16.96 -1.77
C LYS A 14 -12.91 16.55 -2.72
N LEU A 15 -13.10 16.70 -4.04
CA LEU A 15 -12.07 16.41 -5.06
C LEU A 15 -11.05 17.56 -5.26
N SER A 16 -11.32 18.78 -4.78
CA SER A 16 -10.54 19.97 -5.14
C SER A 16 -9.13 20.03 -4.54
N ILE A 17 -8.95 19.53 -3.33
CA ILE A 17 -7.63 19.55 -2.64
C ILE A 17 -6.65 18.60 -3.31
N PHE A 18 -7.14 17.52 -3.90
CA PHE A 18 -6.30 16.54 -4.59
C PHE A 18 -5.76 17.01 -5.95
N GLN A 19 -6.48 17.89 -6.64
CA GLN A 19 -6.03 18.42 -7.95
C GLN A 19 -4.80 19.31 -7.83
N GLU A 20 -4.58 19.95 -6.70
CA GLU A 20 -3.37 20.75 -6.47
C GLU A 20 -2.14 19.91 -6.18
N LEU A 21 -2.27 18.77 -5.48
CA LEU A 21 -1.17 17.82 -5.24
C LEU A 21 -0.64 17.20 -6.53
N VAL A 22 -1.45 17.16 -7.58
CA VAL A 22 -1.14 16.50 -8.86
C VAL A 22 -0.50 17.43 -9.89
N LYS A 23 -0.69 18.73 -9.78
CA LYS A 23 -0.13 19.70 -10.74
C LYS A 23 1.38 19.92 -10.63
N ALA A 24 2.02 19.43 -9.57
CA ALA A 24 3.46 19.54 -9.39
C ALA A 24 4.23 18.47 -10.20
N LYS A 25 4.18 18.55 -11.52
CA LYS A 25 5.18 17.90 -12.38
C LYS A 25 6.54 18.56 -12.15
N SER A 26 7.49 17.76 -11.63
CA SER A 26 8.95 17.97 -11.75
C SER A 26 9.51 19.36 -11.38
N GLN A 27 9.17 19.90 -10.24
CA GLN A 27 9.99 20.96 -9.63
C GLN A 27 10.50 20.47 -8.29
N CYS A 28 11.75 20.75 -8.01
CA CYS A 28 12.56 20.37 -6.86
C CYS A 28 11.86 19.52 -5.77
N ILE A 29 12.32 18.30 -5.56
CA ILE A 29 11.81 17.33 -4.57
C ILE A 29 11.46 17.98 -3.20
N THR A 30 12.15 19.04 -2.84
CA THR A 30 11.97 19.74 -1.56
C THR A 30 10.67 20.58 -1.51
N GLU A 31 10.31 21.28 -2.57
CA GLU A 31 9.07 22.09 -2.62
C GLU A 31 7.82 21.19 -2.71
N THR A 32 7.89 20.15 -3.54
CA THR A 32 6.81 19.17 -3.66
C THR A 32 6.56 18.46 -2.34
N LYS A 33 7.63 18.12 -1.60
CA LYS A 33 7.56 17.51 -0.27
C LYS A 33 6.84 18.43 0.73
N ALA A 34 7.24 19.70 0.80
CA ALA A 34 6.63 20.66 1.74
C ALA A 34 5.14 20.85 1.46
N ARG A 35 4.75 21.03 0.20
CA ARG A 35 3.33 21.15 -0.22
C ARG A 35 2.52 19.90 0.10
N SER A 36 3.08 18.70 -0.12
CA SER A 36 2.40 17.45 0.18
C SER A 36 2.16 17.27 1.68
N VAL A 37 3.15 17.60 2.52
CA VAL A 37 3.02 17.57 3.99
C VAL A 37 1.97 18.56 4.47
N GLU A 38 2.01 19.80 3.98
CA GLU A 38 1.05 20.84 4.35
C GLU A 38 -0.37 20.42 3.99
N ALA A 39 -0.60 19.91 2.77
CA ALA A 39 -1.92 19.49 2.32
C ALA A 39 -2.45 18.29 3.09
N LEU A 40 -1.61 17.29 3.38
CA LEU A 40 -2.00 16.13 4.19
C LEU A 40 -2.34 16.56 5.63
N ASN A 41 -1.48 17.35 6.25
CA ASN A 41 -1.73 17.84 7.62
C ASN A 41 -2.97 18.74 7.69
N ALA A 42 -3.22 19.57 6.67
CA ALA A 42 -4.45 20.36 6.59
C ALA A 42 -5.70 19.48 6.47
N ALA A 43 -5.61 18.41 5.64
CA ALA A 43 -6.70 17.44 5.51
C ALA A 43 -6.98 16.70 6.83
N PHE A 44 -5.94 16.29 7.56
CA PHE A 44 -6.09 15.59 8.85
C PHE A 44 -6.68 16.48 9.94
N ARG A 45 -6.44 17.80 9.90
CA ARG A 45 -6.99 18.76 10.85
C ARG A 45 -8.41 19.22 10.53
N ASN A 46 -8.87 19.01 9.29
CA ASN A 46 -10.19 19.47 8.86
C ASN A 46 -11.24 18.37 9.06
N PRO A 47 -12.18 18.52 9.99
CA PRO A 47 -13.23 17.52 10.26
C PRO A 47 -14.20 17.30 9.10
N ASP A 48 -14.26 18.22 8.13
CA ASP A 48 -15.10 18.09 6.95
C ASP A 48 -14.45 17.18 5.88
N ILE A 49 -13.16 16.84 6.03
CA ILE A 49 -12.45 15.93 5.13
C ILE A 49 -12.42 14.52 5.74
N SER A 50 -13.23 13.63 5.18
CA SER A 50 -13.30 12.23 5.62
C SER A 50 -12.35 11.30 4.87
N ALA A 51 -11.77 11.72 3.74
CA ALA A 51 -10.85 10.89 2.96
C ALA A 51 -9.85 11.72 2.15
N VAL A 52 -8.65 11.16 2.01
CA VAL A 52 -7.61 11.56 1.06
C VAL A 52 -7.40 10.41 0.10
N TRP A 53 -7.67 10.62 -1.18
CA TRP A 53 -7.53 9.60 -2.21
C TRP A 53 -6.41 9.95 -3.19
N ALA A 54 -5.41 9.09 -3.31
CA ALA A 54 -4.28 9.31 -4.20
C ALA A 54 -4.72 9.32 -5.66
N LEU A 55 -4.28 10.33 -6.42
CA LEU A 55 -4.52 10.35 -7.86
C LEU A 55 -3.68 9.27 -8.56
N ARG A 56 -2.45 9.07 -8.13
CA ARG A 56 -1.50 8.08 -8.66
C ARG A 56 -0.53 7.64 -7.56
N GLY A 57 0.12 6.49 -7.77
CA GLY A 57 1.32 6.10 -7.06
C GLY A 57 2.53 6.96 -7.45
N GLY A 58 3.70 6.57 -7.02
CA GLY A 58 4.95 7.29 -7.33
C GLY A 58 6.06 6.93 -6.38
N TYR A 59 6.78 7.93 -5.86
CA TYR A 59 7.87 7.78 -4.91
C TYR A 59 7.87 8.97 -3.93
N GLY A 60 8.20 8.68 -2.68
CA GLY A 60 8.51 9.70 -1.70
C GLY A 60 7.63 9.73 -0.47
N CYS A 61 6.58 8.93 -0.35
CA CYS A 61 5.73 8.88 0.84
C CYS A 61 6.54 8.60 2.11
N THR A 62 7.53 7.71 2.08
CA THR A 62 8.43 7.43 3.22
C THR A 62 9.13 8.68 3.74
N ARG A 63 9.43 9.66 2.86
CA ARG A 63 10.10 10.92 3.22
C ARG A 63 9.15 11.91 3.91
N LEU A 64 7.85 11.72 3.82
CA LEU A 64 6.84 12.58 4.42
C LEU A 64 6.58 12.20 5.87
N LEU A 65 6.66 10.91 6.22
CA LEU A 65 6.19 10.35 7.48
C LEU A 65 6.66 11.11 8.74
N PRO A 66 7.94 11.52 8.87
CA PRO A 66 8.41 12.25 10.06
C PRO A 66 7.81 13.67 10.21
N LEU A 67 7.14 14.17 9.18
CA LEU A 67 6.60 15.53 9.11
C LEU A 67 5.06 15.56 9.21
N LEU A 68 4.43 14.38 9.20
CA LEU A 68 2.98 14.27 9.26
C LEU A 68 2.46 14.40 10.70
N ASP A 69 1.31 15.04 10.83
CA ASP A 69 0.63 15.25 12.11
C ASP A 69 -0.21 14.02 12.49
N GLY A 70 0.44 13.04 13.11
CA GLY A 70 -0.23 11.84 13.59
C GLY A 70 -1.29 12.08 14.63
N THR A 71 -1.13 13.13 15.46
CA THR A 71 -2.11 13.51 16.47
C THR A 71 -3.40 14.00 15.81
N ALA A 72 -3.29 14.82 14.77
CA ALA A 72 -4.45 15.27 14.01
C ALA A 72 -5.16 14.08 13.32
N LEU A 73 -4.42 13.15 12.71
CA LEU A 73 -5.01 11.95 12.10
C LEU A 73 -5.72 11.06 13.13
N GLN A 74 -5.18 10.91 14.34
CA GLN A 74 -5.83 10.15 15.42
C GLN A 74 -7.09 10.86 15.95
N ALA A 75 -7.06 12.18 16.06
CA ALA A 75 -8.19 12.98 16.52
C ALA A 75 -9.33 13.03 15.48
N ASN A 76 -8.97 13.08 14.21
CA ASN A 76 -9.90 13.10 13.08
C ASN A 76 -9.53 12.00 12.07
N PRO A 77 -9.94 10.73 12.31
CA PRO A 77 -9.60 9.61 11.43
C PRO A 77 -10.08 9.85 10.00
N THR A 78 -9.13 10.14 9.13
CA THR A 78 -9.36 10.41 7.70
C THR A 78 -8.88 9.20 6.90
N TRP A 79 -9.71 8.68 5.99
CA TRP A 79 -9.31 7.60 5.10
C TRP A 79 -8.12 8.03 4.23
N ILE A 80 -7.01 7.31 4.34
CA ILE A 80 -5.90 7.39 3.38
C ILE A 80 -6.14 6.27 2.37
N THR A 81 -6.34 6.62 1.09
CA THR A 81 -6.76 5.68 0.06
C THR A 81 -5.81 5.65 -1.12
N GLY A 82 -5.41 4.47 -1.53
CA GLY A 82 -4.52 4.20 -2.65
C GLY A 82 -3.67 2.96 -2.42
N PHE A 83 -2.64 2.75 -3.24
CA PHE A 83 -1.72 1.61 -3.16
C PHE A 83 -0.31 2.01 -3.63
N SER A 84 0.60 1.05 -3.83
CA SER A 84 1.97 1.34 -4.28
C SER A 84 2.75 2.14 -3.21
N ASP A 85 3.35 3.28 -3.55
CA ASP A 85 4.10 4.15 -2.61
C ASP A 85 3.28 4.57 -1.37
N LEU A 86 1.93 4.57 -1.46
CA LEU A 86 1.07 4.85 -0.32
C LEU A 86 1.16 3.78 0.80
N THR A 87 1.74 2.63 0.52
CA THR A 87 2.05 1.62 1.53
C THR A 87 2.77 2.21 2.73
N ALA A 88 3.63 3.22 2.50
CA ALA A 88 4.29 3.95 3.59
C ALA A 88 3.30 4.69 4.51
N LEU A 89 2.30 5.35 3.92
CA LEU A 89 1.25 6.04 4.69
C LEU A 89 0.32 5.04 5.39
N HIS A 90 0.03 3.91 4.76
CA HIS A 90 -0.76 2.83 5.37
C HIS A 90 -0.05 2.24 6.60
N GLY A 91 1.25 1.96 6.50
CA GLY A 91 2.04 1.46 7.63
C GLY A 91 2.07 2.45 8.79
N TRP A 92 2.33 3.72 8.49
CA TRP A 92 2.32 4.80 9.47
C TRP A 92 0.95 4.97 10.15
N ALA A 93 -0.15 5.02 9.39
CA ALA A 93 -1.50 5.12 9.93
C ALA A 93 -1.86 3.92 10.81
N SER A 94 -1.49 2.70 10.36
CA SER A 94 -1.69 1.47 11.14
C SER A 94 -0.93 1.50 12.48
N GLY A 95 0.29 2.07 12.50
CA GLY A 95 1.07 2.30 13.72
C GLY A 95 0.38 3.26 14.70
N LEU A 96 -0.41 4.20 14.21
CA LEU A 96 -1.25 5.12 14.98
C LEU A 96 -2.60 4.51 15.41
N GLY A 97 -2.92 3.30 14.98
CA GLY A 97 -4.22 2.66 15.22
C GLY A 97 -5.35 3.21 14.34
N VAL A 98 -5.02 3.89 13.26
CA VAL A 98 -5.97 4.42 12.28
C VAL A 98 -6.04 3.52 11.07
N ALA A 99 -7.26 3.15 10.67
CA ALA A 99 -7.51 2.35 9.49
C ALA A 99 -7.28 3.19 8.21
N SER A 100 -6.80 2.52 7.16
CA SER A 100 -6.59 3.08 5.83
C SER A 100 -7.09 2.12 4.75
N LEU A 101 -7.14 2.54 3.50
CA LEU A 101 -7.74 1.76 2.42
C LEU A 101 -6.75 1.54 1.28
N HIS A 102 -6.16 0.33 1.22
CA HIS A 102 -5.48 -0.13 0.02
C HIS A 102 -6.51 -0.35 -1.06
N ALA A 103 -6.43 0.40 -2.15
CA ALA A 103 -7.42 0.38 -3.22
C ALA A 103 -6.83 1.06 -4.47
N PRO A 104 -7.48 0.92 -5.65
CA PRO A 104 -7.06 1.64 -6.84
C PRO A 104 -6.87 3.14 -6.58
N VAL A 105 -5.81 3.72 -7.13
CA VAL A 105 -5.67 5.18 -7.22
C VAL A 105 -6.59 5.71 -8.32
N ALA A 106 -6.93 6.99 -8.28
CA ALA A 106 -7.91 7.55 -9.21
C ALA A 106 -7.54 7.37 -10.69
N SER A 107 -6.25 7.42 -11.04
CA SER A 107 -5.77 7.23 -12.41
C SER A 107 -5.88 5.80 -12.92
N THR A 108 -5.97 4.79 -12.04
CA THR A 108 -6.08 3.37 -12.44
C THR A 108 -7.52 2.87 -12.51
N ILE A 109 -8.49 3.62 -12.02
CA ILE A 109 -9.92 3.24 -12.09
C ILE A 109 -10.36 2.80 -13.49
N PRO A 110 -9.98 3.49 -14.59
CA PRO A 110 -10.42 3.08 -15.93
C PRO A 110 -9.91 1.71 -16.38
N THR A 111 -8.79 1.24 -15.82
CA THR A 111 -8.13 -0.03 -16.19
C THR A 111 -8.30 -1.12 -15.15
N THR A 112 -8.81 -0.79 -13.97
CA THR A 112 -9.10 -1.76 -12.92
C THR A 112 -10.35 -2.58 -13.27
N ASP A 113 -10.36 -3.86 -12.88
CA ASP A 113 -11.51 -4.74 -13.06
C ASP A 113 -12.79 -4.12 -12.47
N LYS A 114 -13.90 -4.22 -13.20
CA LYS A 114 -15.16 -3.58 -12.81
C LYS A 114 -15.73 -4.09 -11.48
N ALA A 115 -15.52 -5.37 -11.17
CA ALA A 115 -15.97 -5.94 -9.90
C ALA A 115 -15.15 -5.38 -8.73
N ASP A 116 -13.84 -5.13 -8.94
CA ASP A 116 -12.96 -4.53 -7.93
C ASP A 116 -13.30 -3.05 -7.70
N VAL A 117 -13.64 -2.31 -8.78
CA VAL A 117 -14.13 -0.92 -8.67
C VAL A 117 -15.46 -0.87 -7.91
N GLU A 118 -16.38 -1.79 -8.17
CA GLU A 118 -17.65 -1.85 -7.43
C GLU A 118 -17.43 -2.24 -5.97
N ALA A 119 -16.54 -3.20 -5.69
CA ALA A 119 -16.14 -3.54 -4.32
C ALA A 119 -15.52 -2.34 -3.60
N PHE A 120 -14.65 -1.57 -4.29
CA PHE A 120 -14.08 -0.33 -3.77
C PHE A 120 -15.17 0.68 -3.41
N ARG A 121 -16.14 0.90 -4.30
CA ARG A 121 -17.27 1.78 -4.05
C ARG A 121 -18.06 1.36 -2.80
N GLN A 122 -18.33 0.07 -2.65
CA GLN A 122 -19.04 -0.47 -1.49
C GLN A 122 -18.27 -0.27 -0.18
N VAL A 123 -16.97 -0.60 -0.16
CA VAL A 123 -16.11 -0.39 1.01
C VAL A 123 -16.02 1.11 1.38
N TRP A 124 -15.87 1.96 0.36
CA TRP A 124 -15.84 3.41 0.53
C TRP A 124 -17.10 3.97 1.21
N HIS A 125 -18.28 3.50 0.80
CA HIS A 125 -19.55 3.98 1.36
C HIS A 125 -19.90 3.34 2.70
N THR A 126 -19.52 2.08 2.91
CA THR A 126 -19.99 1.33 4.10
C THR A 126 -18.95 1.30 5.23
N GLY A 127 -17.68 1.54 4.94
CA GLY A 127 -16.56 1.33 5.87
C GLY A 127 -16.40 -0.14 6.29
N ARG A 128 -16.97 -1.09 5.56
CA ARG A 128 -16.92 -2.53 5.87
C ARG A 128 -15.95 -3.23 4.94
N PRO A 129 -15.16 -4.21 5.45
CA PRO A 129 -14.28 -5.00 4.60
C PRO A 129 -15.05 -5.70 3.47
N ALA A 130 -14.41 -5.79 2.31
CA ALA A 130 -14.94 -6.57 1.21
C ALA A 130 -14.94 -8.07 1.54
N ALA A 131 -15.76 -8.86 0.83
CA ALA A 131 -15.93 -10.29 1.10
C ALA A 131 -14.59 -11.08 1.03
N HIS A 132 -13.71 -10.74 0.09
CA HIS A 132 -12.41 -11.40 -0.06
C HIS A 132 -11.46 -11.14 1.12
N GLN A 133 -11.61 -10.04 1.86
CA GLN A 133 -10.88 -9.79 3.09
C GLN A 133 -11.50 -10.52 4.29
N GLY A 134 -12.81 -10.63 4.34
CA GLY A 134 -13.53 -11.22 5.48
C GLY A 134 -13.24 -10.48 6.79
N ALA A 135 -13.08 -11.23 7.87
CA ALA A 135 -12.78 -10.68 9.20
C ALA A 135 -11.27 -10.48 9.47
N ARG A 136 -10.41 -10.67 8.48
CA ARG A 136 -8.97 -10.57 8.67
C ARG A 136 -8.54 -9.13 8.91
N ARG A 137 -7.68 -8.96 9.89
CA ARG A 137 -6.96 -7.70 10.09
C ARG A 137 -5.73 -7.72 9.18
N VAL A 138 -5.70 -6.84 8.21
CA VAL A 138 -4.68 -6.81 7.16
C VAL A 138 -3.79 -5.59 7.33
N VAL A 139 -2.50 -5.76 7.08
CA VAL A 139 -1.50 -4.68 6.93
C VAL A 139 -0.62 -5.01 5.74
N GLY A 140 0.12 -4.05 5.23
CA GLY A 140 1.07 -4.30 4.16
C GLY A 140 0.75 -3.54 2.88
N GLY A 141 1.07 -4.14 1.74
CA GLY A 141 0.97 -3.60 0.39
C GLY A 141 2.23 -3.85 -0.43
N ASN A 142 2.82 -2.82 -1.02
CA ASN A 142 4.01 -2.93 -1.87
C ASN A 142 5.24 -3.40 -1.07
N LEU A 143 5.86 -4.50 -1.53
CA LEU A 143 6.95 -5.16 -0.81
C LEU A 143 8.20 -4.29 -0.73
N SER A 144 8.59 -3.61 -1.80
CA SER A 144 9.80 -2.77 -1.81
C SER A 144 9.65 -1.58 -0.86
N VAL A 145 8.45 -1.02 -0.73
CA VAL A 145 8.17 0.02 0.26
C VAL A 145 8.19 -0.53 1.69
N LEU A 146 7.60 -1.70 1.94
CA LEU A 146 7.66 -2.36 3.24
C LEU A 146 9.10 -2.71 3.62
N PHE A 147 9.90 -3.20 2.67
CA PHE A 147 11.33 -3.47 2.87
C PHE A 147 12.08 -2.21 3.31
N ALA A 148 11.82 -1.07 2.66
CA ALA A 148 12.41 0.21 3.05
C ALA A 148 11.99 0.69 4.44
N MET A 149 10.87 0.19 4.97
CA MET A 149 10.37 0.54 6.31
C MET A 149 10.78 -0.48 7.38
N LEU A 150 11.37 -1.60 7.00
CA LEU A 150 11.76 -2.67 7.93
C LEU A 150 12.71 -2.14 9.01
N GLY A 151 12.38 -2.39 10.28
CA GLY A 151 13.13 -1.86 11.43
C GLY A 151 12.90 -0.38 11.75
N THR A 152 12.01 0.31 11.04
CA THR A 152 11.63 1.70 11.34
C THR A 152 10.34 1.77 12.15
N PRO A 153 10.06 2.89 12.84
CA PRO A 153 8.79 3.10 13.54
C PRO A 153 7.56 3.13 12.63
N SER A 154 7.75 3.26 11.32
CA SER A 154 6.67 3.31 10.32
C SER A 154 6.29 1.94 9.78
N MET A 155 7.06 0.90 10.10
CA MET A 155 6.66 -0.48 9.77
C MET A 155 5.33 -0.78 10.46
N PRO A 156 4.32 -1.29 9.72
CA PRO A 156 3.03 -1.59 10.34
C PRO A 156 3.19 -2.67 11.43
N PRO A 157 2.36 -2.63 12.48
CA PRO A 157 2.39 -3.67 13.52
C PRO A 157 1.95 -5.01 12.93
N LEU A 158 2.84 -6.01 12.97
CA LEU A 158 2.64 -7.31 12.30
C LEU A 158 1.88 -8.32 13.16
N LYS A 159 2.04 -8.28 14.49
CA LYS A 159 1.58 -9.32 15.39
C LYS A 159 0.08 -9.58 15.25
N GLY A 160 -0.25 -10.82 14.87
CA GLY A 160 -1.63 -11.29 14.72
C GLY A 160 -2.39 -10.69 13.53
N ARG A 161 -1.69 -10.07 12.57
CA ARG A 161 -2.27 -9.52 11.33
C ARG A 161 -1.86 -10.33 10.12
N TRP A 162 -2.67 -10.27 9.08
CA TRP A 162 -2.33 -10.79 7.77
C TRP A 162 -1.49 -9.75 7.03
N LEU A 163 -0.38 -10.19 6.45
CA LEU A 163 0.52 -9.33 5.69
C LEU A 163 0.19 -9.44 4.20
N LEU A 164 -0.29 -8.36 3.62
CA LEU A 164 -0.49 -8.23 2.18
C LEU A 164 0.83 -7.87 1.52
N LEU A 165 1.19 -8.60 0.46
CA LEU A 165 2.39 -8.36 -0.35
C LEU A 165 2.01 -8.31 -1.83
N GLU A 166 2.44 -7.28 -2.51
CA GLU A 166 2.40 -7.12 -3.96
C GLU A 166 3.60 -6.30 -4.41
N ASP A 167 4.04 -6.41 -5.65
CA ASP A 167 5.09 -5.53 -6.19
C ASP A 167 5.05 -5.47 -7.71
N LEU A 168 5.85 -4.56 -8.29
CA LEU A 168 6.04 -4.45 -9.74
C LEU A 168 7.48 -4.01 -10.06
N ASP A 169 7.91 -4.37 -11.28
CA ASP A 169 9.11 -3.82 -11.94
C ASP A 169 10.41 -4.00 -11.15
N GLU A 170 10.47 -5.03 -10.28
CA GLU A 170 11.66 -5.37 -9.50
C GLU A 170 12.49 -6.45 -10.21
N TYR A 171 13.80 -6.44 -9.96
CA TYR A 171 14.66 -7.57 -10.37
C TYR A 171 14.42 -8.77 -9.47
N LEU A 172 14.44 -9.99 -10.05
CA LEU A 172 14.23 -11.25 -9.32
C LEU A 172 15.22 -11.41 -8.15
N TYR A 173 16.49 -11.08 -8.34
CA TYR A 173 17.48 -11.11 -7.26
C TYR A 173 17.18 -10.09 -6.15
N HIS A 174 16.53 -8.97 -6.49
CA HIS A 174 16.14 -7.96 -5.51
C HIS A 174 14.90 -8.41 -4.73
N LEU A 175 13.93 -9.03 -5.42
CA LEU A 175 12.80 -9.70 -4.78
C LEU A 175 13.28 -10.71 -3.74
N ASP A 176 14.20 -11.62 -4.12
CA ASP A 176 14.80 -12.59 -3.20
C ASP A 176 15.45 -11.90 -1.99
N ARG A 177 16.27 -10.88 -2.23
CA ARG A 177 16.95 -10.12 -1.17
C ARG A 177 15.99 -9.48 -0.18
N MET A 178 14.88 -8.92 -0.64
CA MET A 178 13.84 -8.34 0.22
C MET A 178 13.22 -9.42 1.10
N LEU A 179 12.89 -10.58 0.55
CA LEU A 179 12.31 -11.70 1.29
C LEU A 179 13.30 -12.33 2.28
N VAL A 180 14.58 -12.42 1.92
CA VAL A 180 15.66 -12.80 2.86
C VAL A 180 15.69 -11.86 4.05
N ALA A 181 15.61 -10.55 3.84
CA ALA A 181 15.60 -9.57 4.92
C ALA A 181 14.36 -9.72 5.82
N PHE A 182 13.19 -9.98 5.25
CA PHE A 182 11.97 -10.27 6.01
C PHE A 182 12.11 -11.53 6.85
N THR A 183 12.72 -12.58 6.29
CA THR A 183 13.01 -13.83 7.00
C THR A 183 13.95 -13.58 8.18
N GLN A 184 15.06 -12.86 7.95
CA GLN A 184 16.05 -12.54 8.98
C GLN A 184 15.49 -11.62 10.08
N ALA A 185 14.57 -10.73 9.73
CA ALA A 185 13.86 -9.86 10.68
C ALA A 185 12.75 -10.60 11.46
N GLY A 186 12.53 -11.89 11.18
CA GLY A 186 11.52 -12.71 11.87
C GLY A 186 10.07 -12.27 11.57
N VAL A 187 9.82 -11.69 10.40
CA VAL A 187 8.49 -11.19 10.00
C VAL A 187 7.47 -12.32 10.00
N TRP A 188 7.84 -13.46 9.41
CA TRP A 188 6.92 -14.60 9.24
C TRP A 188 6.41 -15.20 10.58
N GLY A 189 7.21 -15.12 11.62
CA GLY A 189 6.82 -15.58 12.96
C GLY A 189 5.89 -14.63 13.71
N GLN A 190 5.64 -13.43 13.19
CA GLN A 190 4.80 -12.42 13.83
C GLN A 190 3.40 -12.34 13.21
N VAL A 191 3.28 -12.65 11.92
CA VAL A 191 2.03 -12.51 11.18
C VAL A 191 1.08 -13.69 11.43
N ALA A 192 -0.22 -13.43 11.30
CA ALA A 192 -1.24 -14.49 11.34
C ALA A 192 -1.31 -15.26 10.03
N GLY A 193 -0.81 -14.68 8.93
CA GLY A 193 -0.73 -15.27 7.61
C GLY A 193 -0.23 -14.23 6.60
N VAL A 194 0.01 -14.67 5.39
CA VAL A 194 0.45 -13.84 4.26
C VAL A 194 -0.58 -13.92 3.14
N MET A 195 -0.88 -12.79 2.54
CA MET A 195 -1.70 -12.65 1.33
C MET A 195 -0.79 -12.18 0.20
N VAL A 196 -0.65 -12.99 -0.82
CA VAL A 196 0.20 -12.71 -1.98
C VAL A 196 -0.67 -12.23 -3.12
N GLY A 197 -0.52 -10.94 -3.47
CA GLY A 197 -1.14 -10.31 -4.61
C GLY A 197 -0.31 -10.45 -5.88
N SER A 198 -0.44 -9.51 -6.80
CA SER A 198 0.28 -9.54 -8.06
C SER A 198 1.75 -9.11 -7.91
N PHE A 199 2.63 -9.83 -8.59
CA PHE A 199 4.04 -9.47 -8.81
C PHE A 199 4.22 -9.33 -10.32
N THR A 200 4.09 -8.10 -10.83
CA THR A 200 4.03 -7.82 -12.27
C THR A 200 5.33 -7.23 -12.80
N ASP A 201 5.58 -7.45 -14.09
CA ASP A 201 6.73 -6.86 -14.82
C ASP A 201 8.09 -7.12 -14.14
N MET A 202 8.23 -8.29 -13.49
CA MET A 202 9.47 -8.69 -12.84
C MET A 202 10.58 -8.87 -13.88
N ARG A 203 11.76 -8.34 -13.59
CA ARG A 203 12.91 -8.33 -14.48
C ARG A 203 13.97 -9.33 -14.04
N ASP A 204 14.62 -9.97 -15.02
CA ASP A 204 15.78 -10.81 -14.74
C ASP A 204 17.07 -10.15 -15.24
N ASN A 205 18.22 -10.68 -14.85
CA ASN A 205 19.54 -10.23 -15.28
C ASN A 205 19.87 -10.76 -16.67
N THR A 206 19.12 -10.32 -17.68
CA THR A 206 19.26 -10.77 -19.07
C THR A 206 19.38 -9.59 -20.03
N VAL A 207 19.90 -9.87 -21.24
CA VAL A 207 19.98 -8.87 -22.31
C VAL A 207 18.59 -8.33 -22.65
N ALA A 208 17.56 -9.17 -22.59
CA ALA A 208 16.17 -8.75 -22.80
C ALA A 208 15.69 -7.70 -21.79
N HIS A 209 16.30 -7.65 -20.61
CA HIS A 209 16.01 -6.67 -19.55
C HIS A 209 17.11 -5.61 -19.40
N GLY A 210 17.90 -5.39 -20.47
CA GLY A 210 18.86 -4.28 -20.54
C GLY A 210 20.26 -4.55 -19.98
N GLN A 211 20.60 -5.81 -19.68
CA GLN A 211 21.95 -6.20 -19.28
C GLN A 211 22.87 -6.40 -20.48
N SER A 212 24.17 -6.34 -20.26
CA SER A 212 25.18 -6.56 -21.31
C SER A 212 25.39 -8.03 -21.65
N VAL A 213 25.07 -8.94 -20.73
CA VAL A 213 25.16 -10.39 -20.86
C VAL A 213 24.01 -11.05 -20.10
N ASP A 214 23.66 -12.26 -20.54
CA ASP A 214 22.68 -13.08 -19.82
C ASP A 214 23.32 -13.70 -18.58
N ASN A 215 22.73 -13.42 -17.44
CA ASN A 215 23.07 -14.05 -16.14
C ASN A 215 21.75 -14.21 -15.35
N PRO A 216 20.83 -15.07 -15.81
CA PRO A 216 19.53 -15.22 -15.22
C PRO A 216 19.60 -15.69 -13.77
N PHE A 217 18.66 -15.23 -12.95
CA PHE A 217 18.55 -15.65 -11.55
C PHE A 217 18.17 -17.14 -11.42
N GLY A 218 17.47 -17.66 -12.42
CA GLY A 218 17.14 -19.09 -12.50
C GLY A 218 15.90 -19.53 -11.74
N MET A 219 15.11 -18.57 -11.22
CA MET A 219 13.83 -18.81 -10.56
C MET A 219 12.82 -17.76 -11.02
N THR A 220 11.55 -18.13 -11.10
CA THR A 220 10.45 -17.19 -11.30
C THR A 220 10.12 -16.43 -9.99
N ALA A 221 9.32 -15.37 -10.08
CA ALA A 221 8.87 -14.64 -8.89
C ALA A 221 8.06 -15.54 -7.95
N GLU A 222 7.19 -16.40 -8.50
CA GLU A 222 6.41 -17.37 -7.72
C GLU A 222 7.31 -18.37 -6.98
N GLU A 223 8.33 -18.90 -7.66
CA GLU A 223 9.29 -19.84 -7.05
C GLU A 223 10.08 -19.17 -5.92
N ILE A 224 10.50 -17.93 -6.10
CA ILE A 224 11.18 -17.13 -5.06
C ILE A 224 10.25 -16.94 -3.86
N LEU A 225 9.04 -16.44 -4.08
CA LEU A 225 8.04 -16.27 -3.03
C LEU A 225 7.77 -17.58 -2.30
N ALA A 226 7.54 -18.68 -3.03
CA ALA A 226 7.27 -19.99 -2.46
C ALA A 226 8.44 -20.52 -1.63
N SER A 227 9.69 -20.26 -2.03
CA SER A 227 10.89 -20.70 -1.31
C SER A 227 11.02 -20.04 0.08
N HIS A 228 10.56 -18.79 0.23
CA HIS A 228 10.57 -18.08 1.50
C HIS A 228 9.31 -18.30 2.34
N LEU A 229 8.14 -18.39 1.70
CA LEU A 229 6.85 -18.51 2.38
C LEU A 229 6.50 -19.96 2.74
N GLY A 230 7.00 -20.96 1.99
CA GLY A 230 6.80 -22.37 2.30
C GLY A 230 7.31 -22.76 3.70
N PRO A 231 8.54 -22.38 4.09
CA PRO A 231 9.07 -22.62 5.43
C PRO A 231 8.49 -21.70 6.53
N ALA A 232 7.70 -20.68 6.18
CA ALA A 232 7.29 -19.61 7.09
C ALA A 232 6.37 -20.04 8.24
N ASN A 233 5.88 -21.27 8.23
CA ASN A 233 4.99 -21.85 9.27
C ASN A 233 3.77 -20.96 9.59
N CYS A 234 3.27 -20.22 8.60
CA CYS A 234 2.03 -19.46 8.68
C CYS A 234 1.18 -19.70 7.42
N PRO A 235 -0.14 -19.53 7.48
CA PRO A 235 -1.01 -19.65 6.31
C PRO A 235 -0.61 -18.66 5.21
N VAL A 236 -0.61 -19.13 3.95
CA VAL A 236 -0.37 -18.29 2.77
C VAL A 236 -1.58 -18.40 1.84
N GLU A 237 -2.14 -17.25 1.48
CA GLU A 237 -3.21 -17.13 0.48
C GLU A 237 -2.61 -16.49 -0.76
N TRP A 238 -2.63 -17.23 -1.86
CA TRP A 238 -2.08 -16.81 -3.14
C TRP A 238 -3.15 -16.15 -4.01
N ASP A 239 -2.70 -15.38 -4.99
CA ASP A 239 -3.54 -14.75 -6.03
C ASP A 239 -4.66 -13.85 -5.46
N VAL A 240 -4.41 -13.20 -4.31
CA VAL A 240 -5.38 -12.24 -3.82
C VAL A 240 -5.46 -11.05 -4.78
N PRO A 241 -6.66 -10.46 -4.96
CA PRO A 241 -6.87 -9.41 -5.97
C PRO A 241 -6.29 -8.07 -5.51
N ALA A 242 -4.98 -7.97 -5.39
CA ALA A 242 -4.27 -6.76 -4.97
C ALA A 242 -3.01 -6.54 -5.80
N GLY A 243 -2.68 -5.29 -6.09
CA GLY A 243 -1.43 -4.87 -6.72
C GLY A 243 -1.59 -4.17 -8.06
N HIS A 244 -0.55 -4.25 -8.90
CA HIS A 244 -0.45 -3.49 -10.14
C HIS A 244 -1.01 -4.22 -11.38
N GLY A 245 -1.55 -5.41 -11.21
CA GLY A 245 -2.26 -6.14 -12.26
C GLY A 245 -3.64 -5.57 -12.57
N ALA A 246 -4.43 -6.28 -13.38
CA ALA A 246 -5.81 -5.91 -13.69
C ALA A 246 -6.73 -5.97 -12.46
N ARG A 247 -6.40 -6.81 -11.48
CA ARG A 247 -7.11 -6.98 -10.22
C ARG A 247 -6.47 -6.13 -9.15
N ASN A 248 -7.25 -5.24 -8.55
CA ASN A 248 -6.84 -4.42 -7.42
C ASN A 248 -8.06 -4.08 -6.55
N ALA A 249 -8.57 -5.08 -5.87
CA ALA A 249 -9.70 -4.94 -4.97
C ALA A 249 -9.33 -4.22 -3.66
N PRO A 250 -10.28 -3.62 -2.97
CA PRO A 250 -10.01 -2.87 -1.76
C PRO A 250 -9.71 -3.76 -0.56
N PHE A 251 -8.72 -3.37 0.25
CA PHE A 251 -8.44 -3.94 1.57
C PHE A 251 -8.41 -2.83 2.62
N ILE A 252 -9.18 -2.97 3.68
CA ILE A 252 -9.05 -2.12 4.86
C ILE A 252 -7.83 -2.59 5.64
N LEU A 253 -6.87 -1.70 5.83
CA LEU A 253 -5.62 -1.94 6.53
C LEU A 253 -5.65 -1.31 7.93
N GLY A 254 -5.06 -2.05 8.96
CA GLY A 254 -4.93 -1.52 10.32
C GLY A 254 -5.16 -2.49 11.48
#